data_41fa966200a396cca98e1ef84485aae4
#
_entry.id   41fa966200a396cca98e1ef84485aae4
#
_cell.length_a   1.000
_cell.length_b   1.000
_cell.length_c   1.000
_cell.angle_alpha   90.00
_cell.angle_beta   90.00
_cell.angle_gamma   90.00
#
_symmetry.space_group_name_H-M   'P 1'
#
loop_
_entity.id
_entity.type
_entity.pdbx_description
1 polymer ?
#
loop_
_entity_poly.entity_id
_entity_poly.type
_entity_poly.pdbx_seq_one_letter_code
_entity_poly.pdbx_strand_id
1 'polypeptide(L)'
;VLAENPNILNPTLNNSGPFRWWIYESLADRKPLDLMVTELLRLKGSSAAGGPAGFGIASQNDVPMAAKATIVTTAFLGMETKCARCHDAPAHTAKQEQVFALAALLETKAVKVPVTSSVSMAKLREGGRKPLIEVTLEPGASVEPHWPFPELSQESVADDLALDPKDPRDRLATLVTAPQNERFAQVMANRLWARLMGRGLVD
;
A
#
# COMPACT_ATOMS: atom_id res chain seq x y z
N VAL A 1 -11.65 -2.81 -3.00
CA VAL A 1 -10.23 -2.71 -3.32
C VAL A 1 -9.45 -1.93 -2.27
N LEU A 2 -9.98 -0.83 -1.73
CA LEU A 2 -9.28 0.03 -0.76
C LEU A 2 -9.38 -0.44 0.70
N ALA A 3 -9.96 -1.59 0.97
CA ALA A 3 -10.06 -2.16 2.31
C ALA A 3 -9.70 -3.65 2.29
N GLU A 4 -8.95 -4.09 3.28
CA GLU A 4 -8.62 -5.49 3.47
C GLU A 4 -9.86 -6.31 3.85
N ASN A 5 -10.74 -5.73 4.64
CA ASN A 5 -12.03 -6.28 5.00
C ASN A 5 -13.15 -5.26 4.71
N PRO A 6 -13.99 -5.48 3.70
CA PRO A 6 -15.06 -4.55 3.36
C PRO A 6 -16.10 -4.37 4.48
N ASN A 7 -16.20 -5.32 5.41
CA ASN A 7 -17.12 -5.22 6.55
C ASN A 7 -16.68 -4.20 7.59
N ILE A 8 -15.40 -3.84 7.64
CA ILE A 8 -14.91 -2.74 8.50
C ILE A 8 -15.41 -1.37 8.00
N LEU A 9 -15.73 -1.29 6.71
CA LEU A 9 -16.30 -0.10 6.09
C LEU A 9 -17.83 -0.05 6.18
N ASN A 10 -18.49 -1.04 6.78
CA ASN A 10 -19.90 -0.93 7.10
C ASN A 10 -20.11 0.23 8.07
N PRO A 11 -21.00 1.16 7.77
CA PRO A 11 -21.24 2.35 8.57
C PRO A 11 -21.88 1.95 9.91
N THR A 12 -21.07 1.59 10.87
CA THR A 12 -21.39 1.98 12.23
C THR A 12 -21.17 3.47 12.29
N LEU A 13 -22.13 4.23 12.77
CA LEU A 13 -22.23 5.69 12.71
C LEU A 13 -20.94 6.50 12.98
N ASN A 14 -19.85 5.86 13.42
CA ASN A 14 -18.67 6.55 13.93
C ASN A 14 -17.36 6.28 13.20
N ASN A 15 -17.18 5.22 12.40
CA ASN A 15 -15.82 4.84 11.99
C ASN A 15 -15.53 4.84 10.48
N SER A 16 -16.52 4.69 9.61
CA SER A 16 -16.30 4.65 8.17
C SER A 16 -17.08 5.70 7.37
N GLY A 17 -18.02 6.38 8.02
CA GLY A 17 -18.88 7.38 7.41
C GLY A 17 -18.09 8.45 6.65
N PRO A 18 -17.14 9.14 7.30
CA PRO A 18 -16.37 10.20 6.67
C PRO A 18 -15.48 9.73 5.52
N PHE A 19 -14.86 8.55 5.60
CA PHE A 19 -14.05 8.00 4.51
C PHE A 19 -14.90 7.59 3.31
N ARG A 20 -16.05 6.98 3.57
CA ARG A 20 -16.99 6.61 2.51
C ARG A 20 -17.54 7.84 1.80
N TRP A 21 -17.89 8.89 2.54
CA TRP A 21 -18.33 10.16 1.98
C TRP A 21 -17.26 10.82 1.13
N TRP A 22 -16.02 10.86 1.61
CA TRP A 22 -14.92 11.40 0.83
C TRP A 22 -14.71 10.65 -0.50
N ILE A 23 -14.83 9.32 -0.51
CA ILE A 23 -14.77 8.52 -1.75
C ILE A 23 -15.92 8.90 -2.67
N TYR A 24 -17.14 8.96 -2.11
CA TYR A 24 -18.33 9.30 -2.88
C TYR A 24 -18.22 10.70 -3.49
N GLU A 25 -17.90 11.71 -2.71
CA GLU A 25 -17.73 13.10 -3.16
C GLU A 25 -16.60 13.20 -4.19
N SER A 26 -15.46 12.56 -3.96
CA SER A 26 -14.36 12.55 -4.94
C SER A 26 -14.78 12.02 -6.30
N LEU A 27 -15.63 11.00 -6.34
CA LEU A 27 -16.15 10.44 -7.58
C LEU A 27 -17.26 11.30 -8.19
N ALA A 28 -18.18 11.83 -7.37
CA ALA A 28 -19.28 12.70 -7.81
C ALA A 28 -18.76 14.01 -8.42
N ASP A 29 -17.73 14.58 -7.81
CA ASP A 29 -17.06 15.82 -8.27
C ASP A 29 -16.07 15.55 -9.41
N ARG A 30 -15.96 14.31 -9.87
CA ARG A 30 -15.04 13.92 -10.96
C ARG A 30 -13.59 14.30 -10.65
N LYS A 31 -13.19 14.17 -9.37
CA LYS A 31 -11.81 14.44 -8.96
C LYS A 31 -10.84 13.62 -9.82
N PRO A 32 -9.76 14.20 -10.36
CA PRO A 32 -8.73 13.45 -11.07
C PRO A 32 -8.20 12.30 -10.20
N LEU A 33 -8.00 11.12 -10.81
CA LEU A 33 -7.63 9.92 -10.05
C LEU A 33 -6.26 10.03 -9.39
N ASP A 34 -5.31 10.69 -10.03
CA ASP A 34 -3.99 10.99 -9.47
C ASP A 34 -4.10 11.86 -8.22
N LEU A 35 -4.93 12.91 -8.26
CA LEU A 35 -5.21 13.76 -7.10
C LEU A 35 -5.90 12.97 -5.98
N MET A 36 -6.91 12.15 -6.32
CA MET A 36 -7.62 11.32 -5.35
C MET A 36 -6.67 10.34 -4.66
N VAL A 37 -5.76 9.70 -5.41
CA VAL A 37 -4.78 8.76 -4.87
C VAL A 37 -3.72 9.50 -4.05
N THR A 38 -3.27 10.67 -4.50
CA THR A 38 -2.36 11.54 -3.73
C THR A 38 -2.95 11.88 -2.37
N GLU A 39 -4.18 12.37 -2.33
CA GLU A 39 -4.86 12.67 -1.06
C GLU A 39 -5.01 11.41 -0.18
N LEU A 40 -5.36 10.27 -0.78
CA LEU A 40 -5.51 9.00 -0.07
C LEU A 40 -4.22 8.58 0.64
N LEU A 41 -3.08 8.64 -0.07
CA LEU A 41 -1.78 8.20 0.45
C LEU A 41 -1.21 9.15 1.49
N ARG A 42 -1.53 10.44 1.42
CA ARG A 42 -1.16 11.43 2.44
C ARG A 42 -1.85 11.20 3.78
N LEU A 43 -2.97 10.51 3.81
CA LEU A 43 -3.76 10.20 5.01
C LEU A 43 -4.12 11.44 5.84
N LYS A 44 -4.22 12.62 5.23
CA LYS A 44 -4.56 13.86 5.94
C LYS A 44 -6.06 13.90 6.26
N GLY A 45 -6.37 14.31 7.50
CA GLY A 45 -7.73 14.34 8.02
C GLY A 45 -7.77 13.87 9.47
N SER A 46 -8.97 13.70 9.99
CA SER A 46 -9.17 13.19 11.34
C SER A 46 -10.31 12.16 11.37
N SER A 47 -10.39 11.38 12.44
CA SER A 47 -11.52 10.47 12.66
C SER A 47 -12.87 11.20 12.75
N ALA A 48 -12.86 12.47 13.15
CA ALA A 48 -14.06 13.30 13.24
C ALA A 48 -14.37 14.03 11.94
N ALA A 49 -13.33 14.62 11.29
CA ALA A 49 -13.50 15.32 10.02
C ALA A 49 -13.49 14.39 8.80
N GLY A 50 -13.02 13.16 8.99
CA GLY A 50 -13.02 12.13 7.95
C GLY A 50 -11.98 12.32 6.87
N GLY A 51 -12.41 12.07 5.65
CA GLY A 51 -11.57 12.17 4.48
C GLY A 51 -10.59 11.00 4.33
N PRO A 52 -9.44 11.24 3.68
CA PRO A 52 -8.44 10.21 3.36
C PRO A 52 -7.86 9.49 4.56
N ALA A 53 -7.84 10.13 5.76
CA ALA A 53 -7.35 9.52 6.99
C ALA A 53 -8.06 8.20 7.35
N GLY A 54 -9.30 8.02 6.91
CA GLY A 54 -10.06 6.78 7.08
C GLY A 54 -9.42 5.58 6.39
N PHE A 55 -8.60 5.79 5.37
CA PHE A 55 -7.82 4.71 4.76
C PHE A 55 -6.83 4.10 5.75
N GLY A 56 -6.21 4.89 6.62
CA GLY A 56 -5.31 4.39 7.67
C GLY A 56 -6.00 3.48 8.68
N ILE A 57 -7.28 3.71 8.96
CA ILE A 57 -8.07 2.97 9.96
C ILE A 57 -8.60 1.64 9.41
N ALA A 58 -8.84 1.53 8.10
CA ALA A 58 -9.47 0.38 7.46
C ALA A 58 -8.55 -0.86 7.39
N SER A 59 -7.91 -1.24 8.51
CA SER A 59 -7.07 -2.45 8.64
C SER A 59 -7.17 -3.03 10.05
N GLN A 60 -7.17 -4.37 10.15
CA GLN A 60 -7.24 -5.12 11.42
C GLN A 60 -5.99 -5.94 11.71
N ASN A 61 -4.88 -5.66 11.02
CA ASN A 61 -3.64 -6.42 11.18
C ASN A 61 -2.75 -5.88 12.30
N ASP A 62 -1.88 -6.74 12.80
CA ASP A 62 -0.83 -6.41 13.76
C ASP A 62 0.19 -5.38 13.24
N VAL A 63 0.34 -5.29 11.90
CA VAL A 63 1.08 -4.22 11.21
C VAL A 63 0.15 -3.56 10.19
N PRO A 64 -0.72 -2.63 10.60
CA PRO A 64 -1.73 -2.02 9.73
C PRO A 64 -1.15 -1.42 8.45
N MET A 65 0.01 -0.76 8.52
CA MET A 65 0.61 -0.12 7.35
C MET A 65 1.23 -1.13 6.36
N ALA A 66 1.64 -2.33 6.79
CA ALA A 66 2.03 -3.39 5.86
C ALA A 66 0.82 -3.91 5.05
N ALA A 67 -0.36 -4.01 5.68
CA ALA A 67 -1.58 -4.31 4.95
C ALA A 67 -1.96 -3.19 3.97
N LYS A 68 -1.78 -1.92 4.35
CA LYS A 68 -1.99 -0.79 3.44
C LYS A 68 -1.01 -0.78 2.28
N ALA A 69 0.27 -1.10 2.53
CA ALA A 69 1.26 -1.24 1.49
C ALA A 69 0.83 -2.27 0.43
N THR A 70 0.31 -3.44 0.84
CA THR A 70 -0.20 -4.43 -0.12
C THR A 70 -1.44 -3.95 -0.88
N ILE A 71 -2.30 -3.15 -0.26
CA ILE A 71 -3.43 -2.53 -0.96
C ILE A 71 -2.94 -1.50 -2.00
N VAL A 72 -1.98 -0.66 -1.63
CA VAL A 72 -1.40 0.36 -2.53
C VAL A 72 -0.77 -0.30 -3.76
N THR A 73 0.09 -1.30 -3.55
CA THR A 73 0.74 -2.01 -4.67
C THR A 73 -0.27 -2.71 -5.57
N THR A 74 -1.25 -3.41 -4.99
CA THR A 74 -2.27 -4.10 -5.79
C THR A 74 -3.20 -3.12 -6.49
N ALA A 75 -3.68 -2.07 -5.79
CA ALA A 75 -4.68 -1.16 -6.33
C ALA A 75 -4.12 -0.22 -7.40
N PHE A 76 -2.91 0.30 -7.20
CA PHE A 76 -2.37 1.40 -7.99
C PHE A 76 -1.17 1.02 -8.86
N LEU A 77 -0.43 -0.04 -8.48
CA LEU A 77 0.73 -0.50 -9.23
C LEU A 77 0.52 -1.85 -9.92
N GLY A 78 -0.65 -2.50 -9.71
CA GLY A 78 -0.96 -3.79 -10.29
C GLY A 78 0.01 -4.91 -9.87
N MET A 79 0.56 -4.81 -8.66
CA MET A 79 1.52 -5.76 -8.12
C MET A 79 0.89 -6.52 -6.95
N GLU A 80 0.82 -7.85 -7.08
CA GLU A 80 0.32 -8.68 -5.99
C GLU A 80 1.43 -8.94 -4.96
N THR A 81 1.35 -8.26 -3.83
CA THR A 81 2.37 -8.31 -2.78
C THR A 81 1.89 -8.91 -1.46
N LYS A 82 0.66 -9.45 -1.43
CA LYS A 82 0.05 -9.96 -0.19
C LYS A 82 0.89 -11.02 0.50
N CYS A 83 1.48 -11.95 -0.25
CA CYS A 83 2.34 -12.99 0.30
C CYS A 83 3.65 -12.44 0.87
N ALA A 84 4.14 -11.33 0.29
CA ALA A 84 5.38 -10.67 0.71
C ALA A 84 5.30 -10.01 2.09
N ARG A 85 4.15 -9.97 2.73
CA ARG A 85 4.05 -9.63 4.16
C ARG A 85 4.75 -10.63 5.07
N CYS A 86 4.82 -11.90 4.67
CA CYS A 86 5.29 -12.99 5.52
C CYS A 86 6.54 -13.68 4.97
N HIS A 87 6.74 -13.71 3.65
CA HIS A 87 7.85 -14.40 3.03
C HIS A 87 8.13 -13.87 1.62
N ASP A 88 9.33 -14.11 1.13
CA ASP A 88 9.69 -13.89 -0.26
C ASP A 88 9.33 -15.10 -1.13
N ALA A 89 9.49 -14.95 -2.46
CA ALA A 89 9.27 -15.98 -3.47
C ALA A 89 9.81 -17.40 -3.05
N PRO A 90 9.53 -18.49 -3.78
CA PRO A 90 9.65 -18.51 -5.24
C PRO A 90 8.37 -18.25 -6.04
N ALA A 91 7.24 -18.17 -5.41
CA ALA A 91 5.96 -18.12 -6.12
C ALA A 91 5.55 -16.72 -6.63
N HIS A 92 6.27 -15.66 -6.21
CA HIS A 92 6.01 -14.27 -6.62
C HIS A 92 7.30 -13.45 -6.65
N THR A 93 7.29 -12.32 -7.35
CA THR A 93 8.47 -11.45 -7.52
C THR A 93 8.66 -10.45 -6.36
N ALA A 94 7.61 -10.20 -5.57
CA ALA A 94 7.66 -9.25 -4.49
C ALA A 94 8.46 -9.77 -3.28
N LYS A 95 9.15 -8.86 -2.59
CA LYS A 95 9.96 -9.15 -1.41
C LYS A 95 9.36 -8.53 -0.16
N GLN A 96 9.59 -9.16 1.00
CA GLN A 96 9.16 -8.64 2.30
C GLN A 96 9.65 -7.21 2.51
N GLU A 97 10.92 -6.96 2.20
CA GLU A 97 11.55 -5.66 2.36
C GLU A 97 10.76 -4.57 1.61
N GLN A 98 10.29 -4.82 0.40
CA GLN A 98 9.50 -3.86 -0.39
C GLN A 98 8.18 -3.49 0.29
N VAL A 99 7.50 -4.47 0.86
CA VAL A 99 6.23 -4.24 1.58
C VAL A 99 6.46 -3.44 2.85
N PHE A 100 7.50 -3.77 3.62
CA PHE A 100 7.81 -3.08 4.88
C PHE A 100 8.40 -1.69 4.65
N ALA A 101 9.14 -1.45 3.57
CA ALA A 101 9.60 -0.12 3.17
C ALA A 101 8.43 0.82 2.83
N LEU A 102 7.46 0.33 2.05
CA LEU A 102 6.22 1.08 1.80
C LEU A 102 5.40 1.30 3.07
N ALA A 103 5.34 0.29 3.95
CA ALA A 103 4.68 0.42 5.23
C ALA A 103 5.34 1.51 6.10
N ALA A 104 6.67 1.60 6.08
CA ALA A 104 7.42 2.62 6.79
C ALA A 104 7.19 4.03 6.21
N LEU A 105 7.07 4.18 4.89
CA LEU A 105 6.66 5.43 4.25
C LEU A 105 5.26 5.86 4.70
N LEU A 106 4.30 4.94 4.74
CA LEU A 106 2.94 5.20 5.21
C LEU A 106 2.88 5.51 6.72
N GLU A 107 3.72 4.86 7.53
CA GLU A 107 3.82 5.11 8.98
C GLU A 107 4.62 6.37 9.30
N THR A 108 5.41 6.89 8.34
CA THR A 108 6.36 8.02 8.48
C THR A 108 7.53 7.76 9.43
N LYS A 109 7.81 6.50 9.72
CA LYS A 109 8.92 6.04 10.57
C LYS A 109 9.22 4.58 10.29
N ALA A 110 10.33 4.09 10.84
CA ALA A 110 10.69 2.67 10.77
C ALA A 110 9.56 1.77 11.28
N VAL A 111 9.33 0.66 10.58
CA VAL A 111 8.35 -0.36 10.95
C VAL A 111 9.06 -1.66 11.30
N LYS A 112 8.65 -2.27 12.41
CA LYS A 112 9.19 -3.57 12.84
C LYS A 112 8.39 -4.72 12.27
N VAL A 113 9.10 -5.75 11.83
CA VAL A 113 8.51 -7.05 11.49
C VAL A 113 7.93 -7.67 12.76
N PRO A 114 6.64 -8.04 12.81
CA PRO A 114 6.02 -8.51 14.04
C PRO A 114 6.58 -9.86 14.47
N VAL A 115 6.93 -9.99 15.75
CA VAL A 115 7.44 -11.24 16.31
C VAL A 115 6.35 -12.30 16.55
N THR A 116 5.09 -11.85 16.62
CA THR A 116 3.94 -12.71 16.91
C THR A 116 3.39 -13.44 15.69
N SER A 117 3.51 -12.84 14.51
CA SER A 117 2.96 -13.35 13.24
C SER A 117 4.04 -13.66 12.18
N SER A 118 5.32 -13.53 12.54
CA SER A 118 6.46 -13.82 11.66
C SER A 118 7.24 -15.04 12.15
N VAL A 119 7.85 -15.73 11.20
CA VAL A 119 8.64 -16.94 11.47
C VAL A 119 10.05 -16.73 10.90
N SER A 120 11.09 -17.05 11.68
CA SER A 120 12.47 -16.98 11.22
C SER A 120 12.82 -18.12 10.26
N MET A 121 13.83 -17.91 9.39
CA MET A 121 14.36 -18.98 8.56
C MET A 121 14.96 -20.12 9.38
N ALA A 122 15.56 -19.82 10.53
CA ALA A 122 16.09 -20.85 11.44
C ALA A 122 14.98 -21.81 11.88
N LYS A 123 13.83 -21.26 12.32
CA LYS A 123 12.69 -22.06 12.74
C LYS A 123 12.05 -22.86 11.59
N LEU A 124 12.03 -22.31 10.38
CA LEU A 124 11.53 -23.02 9.21
C LEU A 124 12.41 -24.21 8.80
N ARG A 125 13.71 -24.18 9.14
CA ARG A 125 14.66 -25.27 8.87
C ARG A 125 14.73 -26.31 9.98
N GLU A 126 14.08 -26.08 11.12
CA GLU A 126 13.97 -27.06 12.19
C GLU A 126 13.33 -28.35 11.65
N GLY A 127 13.90 -29.49 11.99
CA GLY A 127 13.43 -30.79 11.52
C GLY A 127 13.98 -31.25 10.15
N GLY A 128 14.95 -30.53 9.58
CA GLY A 128 15.74 -30.97 8.40
C GLY A 128 15.00 -30.90 7.07
N ARG A 129 13.80 -30.30 7.02
CA ARG A 129 13.07 -30.08 5.77
C ARG A 129 13.57 -28.83 5.05
N LYS A 130 13.68 -28.90 3.72
CA LYS A 130 13.94 -27.71 2.92
C LYS A 130 12.65 -26.85 2.89
N PRO A 131 12.69 -25.61 3.39
CA PRO A 131 11.53 -24.72 3.30
C PRO A 131 11.14 -24.44 1.85
N LEU A 132 9.85 -24.37 1.58
CA LEU A 132 9.29 -23.94 0.28
C LEU A 132 9.23 -22.42 0.13
N ILE A 133 9.43 -21.70 1.23
CA ILE A 133 9.41 -20.24 1.30
C ILE A 133 10.76 -19.73 1.81
N GLU A 134 11.06 -18.49 1.50
CA GLU A 134 12.22 -17.76 1.97
C GLU A 134 11.75 -16.56 2.82
N VAL A 135 12.35 -16.39 3.98
CA VAL A 135 12.12 -15.25 4.88
C VAL A 135 13.43 -14.47 4.97
N THR A 136 13.42 -13.25 4.45
CA THR A 136 14.61 -12.38 4.43
C THR A 136 14.61 -11.36 5.55
N LEU A 137 13.43 -11.03 6.08
CA LEU A 137 13.29 -10.16 7.25
C LEU A 137 12.96 -11.00 8.49
N GLU A 138 13.93 -11.09 9.39
CA GLU A 138 13.74 -11.79 10.66
C GLU A 138 12.72 -11.09 11.57
N PRO A 139 11.95 -11.85 12.40
CA PRO A 139 11.05 -11.28 13.38
C PRO A 139 11.75 -10.22 14.25
N GLY A 140 11.17 -9.03 14.36
CA GLY A 140 11.73 -7.88 15.08
C GLY A 140 12.68 -7.00 14.26
N ALA A 141 13.02 -7.37 13.02
CA ALA A 141 13.81 -6.51 12.13
C ALA A 141 13.09 -5.17 11.92
N SER A 142 13.86 -4.09 11.84
CA SER A 142 13.36 -2.74 11.57
C SER A 142 13.67 -2.36 10.13
N VAL A 143 12.67 -1.82 9.43
CA VAL A 143 12.79 -1.35 8.05
C VAL A 143 12.50 0.14 8.01
N GLU A 144 13.44 0.91 7.45
CA GLU A 144 13.35 2.35 7.30
C GLU A 144 12.49 2.76 6.10
N PRO A 145 11.87 3.96 6.12
CA PRO A 145 11.13 4.48 5.00
C PRO A 145 12.02 4.70 3.76
N HIS A 146 11.74 4.02 2.67
CA HIS A 146 12.33 4.28 1.36
C HIS A 146 11.45 3.75 0.24
N TRP A 147 11.64 4.25 -0.98
CA TRP A 147 10.91 3.80 -2.16
C TRP A 147 11.54 2.53 -2.74
N PRO A 148 10.82 1.40 -2.76
CA PRO A 148 11.42 0.12 -3.16
C PRO A 148 11.31 -0.21 -4.66
N PHE A 149 10.77 0.70 -5.50
CA PHE A 149 10.50 0.46 -6.93
C PHE A 149 11.15 1.55 -7.82
N PRO A 150 12.48 1.68 -7.82
CA PRO A 150 13.16 2.71 -8.62
C PRO A 150 12.91 2.57 -10.11
N GLU A 151 12.55 1.36 -10.58
CA GLU A 151 12.16 1.08 -11.97
C GLU A 151 10.82 1.71 -12.37
N LEU A 152 9.96 2.04 -11.41
CA LEU A 152 8.68 2.70 -11.67
C LEU A 152 8.79 4.23 -11.61
N SER A 153 9.58 4.73 -10.67
CA SER A 153 9.82 6.16 -10.50
C SER A 153 11.11 6.38 -9.72
N GLN A 154 11.93 7.36 -10.12
CA GLN A 154 13.15 7.75 -9.40
C GLN A 154 12.80 8.59 -8.17
N GLU A 155 13.53 8.44 -7.06
CA GLU A 155 13.28 9.24 -5.85
C GLU A 155 13.46 10.76 -6.06
N SER A 156 14.31 11.19 -7.00
CA SER A 156 14.46 12.59 -7.40
C SER A 156 13.15 13.23 -7.86
N VAL A 157 12.24 12.44 -8.44
CA VAL A 157 10.89 12.93 -8.81
C VAL A 157 10.11 13.44 -7.61
N ALA A 158 10.26 12.78 -6.45
CA ALA A 158 9.63 13.25 -5.22
C ALA A 158 10.32 14.49 -4.66
N ASP A 159 11.64 14.63 -4.86
CA ASP A 159 12.37 15.83 -4.44
C ASP A 159 11.89 17.07 -5.21
N ASP A 160 11.54 16.90 -6.48
CA ASP A 160 11.11 17.98 -7.36
C ASP A 160 9.61 18.30 -7.28
N LEU A 161 8.76 17.28 -7.11
CA LEU A 161 7.30 17.41 -7.28
C LEU A 161 6.48 17.26 -5.99
N ALA A 162 7.04 16.72 -4.90
CA ALA A 162 6.30 16.60 -3.66
C ALA A 162 6.02 17.96 -3.04
N LEU A 163 4.82 18.16 -2.49
CA LEU A 163 4.45 19.39 -1.79
C LEU A 163 5.29 19.61 -0.54
N ASP A 164 5.59 18.52 0.17
CA ASP A 164 6.54 18.49 1.28
C ASP A 164 7.51 17.32 1.07
N PRO A 165 8.68 17.56 0.46
CA PRO A 165 9.68 16.51 0.23
C PRO A 165 10.23 15.86 1.50
N LYS A 166 9.98 16.44 2.67
CA LYS A 166 10.37 15.88 3.97
C LYS A 166 9.32 14.94 4.55
N ASP A 167 8.06 15.02 4.09
CA ASP A 167 6.99 14.12 4.51
C ASP A 167 7.08 12.80 3.69
N PRO A 168 7.35 11.65 4.32
CA PRO A 168 7.42 10.37 3.63
C PRO A 168 6.13 10.01 2.87
N ARG A 169 4.96 10.43 3.36
CA ARG A 169 3.68 10.18 2.68
C ARG A 169 3.50 11.05 1.44
N ASP A 170 3.96 12.31 1.47
CA ASP A 170 3.96 13.16 0.27
C ASP A 170 4.91 12.62 -0.79
N ARG A 171 6.09 12.15 -0.38
CA ARG A 171 7.04 11.45 -1.28
C ARG A 171 6.40 10.22 -1.90
N LEU A 172 5.81 9.34 -1.07
CA LEU A 172 5.14 8.13 -1.54
C LEU A 172 4.01 8.48 -2.53
N ALA A 173 3.15 9.43 -2.19
CA ALA A 173 2.05 9.86 -3.04
C ALA A 173 2.55 10.32 -4.41
N THR A 174 3.58 11.16 -4.41
CA THR A 174 4.22 11.66 -5.64
C THR A 174 4.82 10.51 -6.47
N LEU A 175 5.61 9.61 -5.86
CA LEU A 175 6.25 8.50 -6.57
C LEU A 175 5.24 7.51 -7.17
N VAL A 176 4.07 7.35 -6.54
CA VAL A 176 2.99 6.52 -7.08
C VAL A 176 2.26 7.21 -8.23
N THR A 177 1.96 8.52 -8.12
CA THR A 177 1.04 9.22 -9.05
C THR A 177 1.75 10.09 -10.09
N ALA A 178 3.07 10.24 -10.00
CA ALA A 178 3.84 11.06 -10.95
C ALA A 178 3.67 10.57 -12.40
N PRO A 179 3.68 11.49 -13.38
CA PRO A 179 3.59 11.13 -14.81
C PRO A 179 4.66 10.15 -15.28
N GLN A 180 5.82 10.15 -14.64
CA GLN A 180 6.94 9.22 -14.91
C GLN A 180 6.61 7.78 -14.51
N ASN A 181 5.66 7.58 -13.59
CA ASN A 181 5.16 6.27 -13.21
C ASN A 181 4.04 5.83 -14.17
N GLU A 182 4.40 5.41 -15.37
CA GLU A 182 3.43 4.94 -16.37
C GLU A 182 2.59 3.75 -15.85
N ARG A 183 3.13 2.97 -14.93
CA ARG A 183 2.45 1.82 -14.35
C ARG A 183 1.14 2.22 -13.66
N PHE A 184 1.13 3.33 -12.94
CA PHE A 184 -0.08 3.87 -12.32
C PHE A 184 -1.18 4.13 -13.37
N ALA A 185 -0.85 4.85 -14.44
CA ALA A 185 -1.81 5.17 -15.49
C ALA A 185 -2.33 3.91 -16.19
N GLN A 186 -1.46 2.96 -16.50
CA GLN A 186 -1.81 1.68 -17.13
C GLN A 186 -2.76 0.85 -16.23
N VAL A 187 -2.47 0.75 -14.96
CA VAL A 187 -3.29 0.00 -14.00
C VAL A 187 -4.66 0.66 -13.83
N MET A 188 -4.72 1.99 -13.72
CA MET A 188 -5.99 2.71 -13.60
C MET A 188 -6.83 2.55 -14.86
N ALA A 189 -6.24 2.72 -16.04
CA ALA A 189 -6.93 2.53 -17.32
C ALA A 189 -7.47 1.10 -17.47
N ASN A 190 -6.64 0.09 -17.17
CA ASN A 190 -7.03 -1.31 -17.25
C ASN A 190 -8.17 -1.67 -16.28
N ARG A 191 -8.14 -1.14 -15.06
CA ARG A 191 -9.22 -1.36 -14.07
C ARG A 191 -10.53 -0.71 -14.47
N LEU A 192 -10.49 0.52 -15.00
CA LEU A 192 -11.67 1.20 -15.53
C LEU A 192 -12.24 0.45 -16.73
N TRP A 193 -11.37 0.02 -17.65
CA TRP A 193 -11.78 -0.80 -18.79
C TRP A 193 -12.43 -2.11 -18.35
N ALA A 194 -11.79 -2.85 -17.44
CA ALA A 194 -12.35 -4.09 -16.90
C ALA A 194 -13.71 -3.88 -16.25
N ARG A 195 -13.92 -2.75 -15.58
CA ARG A 195 -15.19 -2.41 -14.95
C ARG A 195 -16.30 -2.17 -15.96
N LEU A 196 -15.97 -1.57 -17.10
CA LEU A 196 -16.93 -1.23 -18.15
C LEU A 196 -17.18 -2.41 -19.11
N MET A 197 -16.14 -3.16 -19.46
CA MET A 197 -16.16 -4.20 -20.48
C MET A 197 -16.20 -5.62 -19.91
N GLY A 198 -16.17 -5.79 -18.59
CA GLY A 198 -16.20 -7.09 -17.90
C GLY A 198 -14.83 -7.79 -17.78
N ARG A 199 -13.82 -7.40 -18.57
CA ARG A 199 -12.44 -7.91 -18.47
C ARG A 199 -11.43 -6.83 -18.77
N GLY A 200 -10.20 -6.97 -18.24
CA GLY A 200 -9.10 -6.06 -18.53
C GLY A 200 -8.58 -6.15 -19.97
N LEU A 201 -7.80 -5.15 -20.36
CA LEU A 201 -6.98 -5.20 -21.60
C LEU A 201 -5.76 -6.11 -21.41
N VAL A 202 -5.28 -6.17 -20.17
CA VAL A 202 -4.17 -7.03 -19.70
C VAL A 202 -4.65 -7.75 -18.46
N ASP A 203 -4.34 -9.04 -18.36
CA ASP A 203 -4.61 -9.89 -17.19
C ASP A 203 -3.53 -9.72 -16.11
#